data_2950941049efd1abc1b227a23ee44234
#
_entry.id   2950941049efd1abc1b227a23ee44234
#
_cell.length_a   1.000
_cell.length_b   1.000
_cell.length_c   1.000
_cell.angle_alpha   90.00
_cell.angle_beta   90.00
_cell.angle_gamma   90.00
#
_symmetry.space_group_name_H-M   'P 1'
#
loop_
_entity.id
_entity.type
_entity.pdbx_description
1 polymer ?
#
loop_
_entity_poly.entity_id
_entity_poly.type
_entity_poly.pdbx_seq_one_letter_code
_entity_poly.pdbx_strand_id
1 'polypeptide(L)'
;VNTGNHEFVDVLIVGAGLSGIGAACHIREELPRASFAILESRSVSGGTWDLFRYPRVRSDSDMYTLGYEFAPWLAEKSIADGADILRYIRETAETFGIADAIRYDRRAVRAEWSSVTSRWRVTIVHTDSHEESIIECGFLWGNTGYYRYDRGYRPEFPGEENFQGQFIHPQFWPEGFDAAGQRIVVIGSGATAMTLVPALATDAKQVTLLQRSPTYVAARPDLDVVAQFLMKRLPRKMAYRVIRWKNIFGSTLIYQLSRRRPEVVKEKLREAIVEALPAGFDVDRHFSPKYNPWDQRLCLITNGDLFEQISKGRVEVVTDTIDHFTVEGIVTSDGKIIQADVVVTATGLELQFLGGMDLVLDGEPCNLADHVAYKGIMVCGVPNLAMTFGYTNASWTLKADLTAHYVCRVLKAMKRRGATSVTPQSPDGALSDEPYIALSAGYITRAASQLPKQGLARPWRLYQNYFMDFWLFRLRGAGDHLEFGRASVRRDESKVVSS
;
A
#
# COMPACT_ATOMS: atom_id res chain seq x y z
N VAL A 1 11.98 38.96 2.55
CA VAL A 1 12.07 37.63 1.95
C VAL A 1 13.49 37.15 2.23
N ASN A 2 13.62 36.26 3.21
CA ASN A 2 14.93 35.75 3.63
C ASN A 2 15.42 34.77 2.54
N THR A 3 16.42 35.14 1.75
CA THR A 3 17.12 34.27 0.80
C THR A 3 18.06 33.35 1.59
N GLY A 4 17.48 32.57 2.51
CA GLY A 4 18.19 31.55 3.24
C GLY A 4 18.68 30.47 2.26
N ASN A 5 19.89 30.03 2.43
CA ASN A 5 20.53 28.93 1.71
C ASN A 5 19.70 27.66 2.00
N HIS A 6 18.73 27.33 1.14
CA HIS A 6 17.89 26.14 1.31
C HIS A 6 18.77 24.90 1.12
N GLU A 7 18.56 23.91 1.98
CA GLU A 7 19.24 22.64 1.84
C GLU A 7 18.84 21.97 0.51
N PHE A 8 19.80 21.40 -0.19
CA PHE A 8 19.58 20.68 -1.46
C PHE A 8 20.02 19.22 -1.35
N VAL A 9 19.20 18.33 -1.91
CA VAL A 9 19.55 16.92 -2.12
C VAL A 9 19.25 16.50 -3.56
N ASP A 10 20.01 15.54 -4.10
CA ASP A 10 19.77 15.04 -5.46
C ASP A 10 18.41 14.32 -5.55
N VAL A 11 18.03 13.56 -4.51
CA VAL A 11 16.77 12.82 -4.44
C VAL A 11 16.11 13.03 -3.07
N LEU A 12 14.87 13.48 -3.06
CA LEU A 12 14.04 13.55 -1.87
C LEU A 12 13.00 12.44 -1.89
N ILE A 13 13.05 11.56 -0.90
CA ILE A 13 12.09 10.48 -0.69
C ILE A 13 11.06 10.94 0.36
N VAL A 14 9.78 10.78 0.07
CA VAL A 14 8.69 11.11 1.01
C VAL A 14 8.03 9.83 1.50
N GLY A 15 8.20 9.54 2.79
CA GLY A 15 7.72 8.33 3.48
C GLY A 15 8.83 7.33 3.83
N ALA A 16 8.95 6.97 5.13
CA ALA A 16 9.90 5.98 5.65
C ALA A 16 9.23 4.64 5.97
N GLY A 17 8.25 4.24 5.16
CA GLY A 17 7.69 2.89 5.16
C GLY A 17 8.54 1.92 4.34
N LEU A 18 8.02 0.70 4.15
CA LEU A 18 8.69 -0.37 3.38
C LEU A 18 9.19 0.12 2.01
N SER A 19 8.39 0.90 1.27
CA SER A 19 8.78 1.40 -0.06
C SER A 19 9.91 2.43 0.00
N GLY A 20 9.85 3.40 0.93
CA GLY A 20 10.84 4.46 1.01
C GLY A 20 12.21 3.96 1.50
N ILE A 21 12.23 3.04 2.45
CA ILE A 21 13.45 2.39 2.90
C ILE A 21 14.07 1.56 1.77
N GLY A 22 13.25 0.77 1.04
CA GLY A 22 13.71 0.03 -0.13
C GLY A 22 14.27 0.95 -1.22
N ALA A 23 13.60 2.06 -1.53
CA ALA A 23 14.05 3.06 -2.49
C ALA A 23 15.42 3.65 -2.11
N ALA A 24 15.60 4.01 -0.84
CA ALA A 24 16.86 4.55 -0.32
C ALA A 24 18.01 3.52 -0.39
N CYS A 25 17.74 2.25 -0.07
CA CYS A 25 18.71 1.17 -0.22
C CYS A 25 19.20 1.04 -1.67
N HIS A 26 18.26 1.07 -2.63
CA HIS A 26 18.62 1.05 -4.05
C HIS A 26 19.42 2.28 -4.50
N ILE A 27 19.07 3.49 -4.01
CA ILE A 27 19.89 4.69 -4.31
C ILE A 27 21.30 4.53 -3.76
N ARG A 28 21.43 4.09 -2.52
CA ARG A 28 22.76 3.90 -1.88
C ARG A 28 23.62 2.90 -2.64
N GLU A 29 23.03 1.80 -3.09
CA GLU A 29 23.75 0.76 -3.83
C GLU A 29 24.07 1.17 -5.27
N GLU A 30 23.08 1.72 -5.99
CA GLU A 30 23.18 1.97 -7.43
C GLU A 30 23.72 3.36 -7.77
N LEU A 31 23.59 4.34 -6.87
CA LEU A 31 23.97 5.75 -7.04
C LEU A 31 24.75 6.27 -5.82
N PRO A 32 25.86 5.66 -5.43
CA PRO A 32 26.57 5.92 -4.15
C PRO A 32 27.07 7.37 -3.98
N ARG A 33 27.04 8.18 -5.03
CA ARG A 33 27.43 9.60 -4.99
C ARG A 33 26.25 10.56 -4.97
N ALA A 34 25.02 10.06 -5.07
CA ALA A 34 23.83 10.89 -4.99
C ALA A 34 23.50 11.19 -3.52
N SER A 35 23.28 12.45 -3.21
CA SER A 35 22.73 12.87 -1.92
C SER A 35 21.23 12.59 -1.89
N PHE A 36 20.73 12.10 -0.75
CA PHE A 36 19.31 11.89 -0.56
C PHE A 36 18.89 12.10 0.89
N ALA A 37 17.61 12.42 1.09
CA ALA A 37 16.98 12.46 2.39
C ALA A 37 15.61 11.75 2.31
N ILE A 38 15.15 11.23 3.44
CA ILE A 38 13.82 10.62 3.59
C ILE A 38 13.04 11.46 4.58
N LEU A 39 11.88 11.98 4.16
CA LEU A 39 10.95 12.67 5.07
C LEU A 39 9.93 11.66 5.59
N GLU A 40 9.73 11.63 6.90
CA GLU A 40 8.68 10.85 7.55
C GLU A 40 7.84 11.78 8.43
N SER A 41 6.52 11.76 8.21
CA SER A 41 5.59 12.63 8.93
C SER A 41 5.37 12.23 10.39
N ARG A 42 5.71 11.01 10.75
CA ARG A 42 5.60 10.45 12.10
C ARG A 42 6.96 10.45 12.79
N SER A 43 6.94 10.28 14.10
CA SER A 43 8.17 10.16 14.92
C SER A 43 8.89 8.82 14.79
N VAL A 44 8.35 7.91 13.97
CA VAL A 44 8.87 6.54 13.79
C VAL A 44 8.72 6.07 12.35
N SER A 45 9.65 5.21 11.90
CA SER A 45 9.59 4.54 10.61
C SER A 45 8.74 3.26 10.65
N GLY A 46 8.40 2.74 9.45
CA GLY A 46 7.68 1.48 9.29
C GLY A 46 6.34 1.62 8.54
N GLY A 47 5.84 2.86 8.39
CA GLY A 47 4.63 3.15 7.62
C GLY A 47 3.42 2.35 8.12
N THR A 48 2.75 1.66 7.23
CA THR A 48 1.57 0.81 7.51
C THR A 48 1.80 -0.19 8.65
N TRP A 49 3.00 -0.78 8.75
CA TRP A 49 3.33 -1.79 9.74
C TRP A 49 3.57 -1.24 11.15
N ASP A 50 3.79 0.06 11.29
CA ASP A 50 3.78 0.75 12.56
C ASP A 50 2.42 1.41 12.88
N LEU A 51 1.65 1.80 11.84
CA LEU A 51 0.34 2.42 12.01
C LEU A 51 -0.70 1.44 12.57
N PHE A 52 -0.79 0.23 12.00
CA PHE A 52 -1.78 -0.75 12.42
C PHE A 52 -1.25 -1.61 13.55
N ARG A 53 -1.93 -1.53 14.71
CA ARG A 53 -1.56 -2.23 15.96
C ARG A 53 -2.67 -3.12 16.50
N TYR A 54 -3.71 -3.36 15.71
CA TYR A 54 -4.80 -4.23 16.14
C TYR A 54 -4.31 -5.70 16.31
N PRO A 55 -4.98 -6.49 17.16
CA PRO A 55 -4.57 -7.87 17.47
C PRO A 55 -4.33 -8.72 16.21
N ARG A 56 -3.21 -9.43 16.20
CA ARG A 56 -2.77 -10.32 15.13
C ARG A 56 -2.70 -9.68 13.73
N VAL A 57 -2.47 -8.36 13.65
CA VAL A 57 -2.15 -7.72 12.35
C VAL A 57 -1.04 -8.50 11.67
N ARG A 58 -1.26 -8.87 10.40
CA ARG A 58 -0.34 -9.75 9.66
C ARG A 58 -0.36 -9.42 8.17
N SER A 59 0.64 -9.93 7.46
CA SER A 59 0.64 -9.86 6.00
C SER A 59 -0.38 -10.84 5.41
N ASP A 60 -1.02 -10.46 4.33
CA ASP A 60 -1.78 -11.33 3.43
C ASP A 60 -0.92 -11.84 2.26
N SER A 61 0.35 -11.46 2.24
CA SER A 61 1.37 -11.92 1.29
C SER A 61 2.48 -12.68 2.01
N ASP A 62 3.09 -13.64 1.33
CA ASP A 62 4.25 -14.33 1.90
C ASP A 62 5.50 -13.43 1.95
N MET A 63 6.32 -13.60 2.96
CA MET A 63 7.51 -12.79 3.21
C MET A 63 8.63 -12.99 2.18
N TYR A 64 8.63 -14.09 1.42
CA TYR A 64 9.60 -14.27 0.35
C TYR A 64 9.35 -13.32 -0.83
N THR A 65 8.10 -12.87 -0.98
CA THR A 65 7.71 -11.87 -1.98
C THR A 65 7.48 -10.49 -1.38
N LEU A 66 7.07 -10.38 -0.10
CA LEU A 66 6.94 -9.10 0.60
C LEU A 66 8.29 -8.55 1.09
N GLY A 67 9.25 -9.40 1.43
CA GLY A 67 10.62 -8.99 1.74
C GLY A 67 11.34 -8.42 0.50
N TYR A 68 12.37 -7.62 0.73
CA TYR A 68 13.20 -7.08 -0.34
C TYR A 68 14.02 -8.15 -1.06
N GLU A 69 14.29 -7.95 -2.34
CA GLU A 69 15.15 -8.87 -3.11
C GLU A 69 16.59 -8.89 -2.55
N PHE A 70 17.08 -7.75 -2.10
CA PHE A 70 18.45 -7.56 -1.59
C PHE A 70 18.60 -7.94 -0.10
N ALA A 71 17.52 -7.94 0.69
CA ALA A 71 17.51 -8.29 2.11
C ALA A 71 16.61 -9.50 2.36
N PRO A 72 17.11 -10.76 2.27
CA PRO A 72 16.32 -11.96 2.38
C PRO A 72 15.62 -12.12 3.71
N TRP A 73 14.33 -12.48 3.69
CA TRP A 73 13.61 -12.95 4.87
C TRP A 73 14.10 -14.34 5.28
N LEU A 74 14.54 -14.48 6.53
CA LEU A 74 15.18 -15.71 7.03
C LEU A 74 14.40 -16.39 8.16
N ALA A 75 13.28 -15.81 8.63
CA ALA A 75 12.45 -16.43 9.65
C ALA A 75 11.59 -17.57 9.08
N GLU A 76 11.10 -18.43 9.94
CA GLU A 76 10.39 -19.66 9.54
C GLU A 76 9.01 -19.39 8.95
N LYS A 77 8.27 -18.42 9.54
CA LYS A 77 6.94 -18.07 9.06
C LYS A 77 7.00 -17.39 7.70
N SER A 78 6.27 -17.93 6.74
CA SER A 78 6.08 -17.30 5.43
C SER A 78 5.02 -16.19 5.48
N ILE A 79 3.98 -16.35 6.32
CA ILE A 79 3.03 -15.30 6.65
C ILE A 79 3.42 -14.74 8.01
N ALA A 80 3.97 -13.52 8.02
CA ALA A 80 4.53 -12.91 9.22
C ALA A 80 3.53 -12.00 9.94
N ASP A 81 3.69 -11.92 11.26
CA ASP A 81 3.00 -10.95 12.10
C ASP A 81 3.52 -9.52 11.83
N GLY A 82 2.68 -8.51 12.02
CA GLY A 82 3.04 -7.11 11.74
C GLY A 82 4.26 -6.62 12.50
N ALA A 83 4.44 -7.05 13.75
CA ALA A 83 5.61 -6.71 14.56
C ALA A 83 6.92 -7.25 13.96
N ASP A 84 6.91 -8.46 13.41
CA ASP A 84 8.07 -9.06 12.75
C ASP A 84 8.42 -8.34 11.45
N ILE A 85 7.39 -7.93 10.69
CA ILE A 85 7.58 -7.15 9.46
C ILE A 85 8.14 -5.77 9.80
N LEU A 86 7.62 -5.11 10.83
CA LEU A 86 8.11 -3.81 11.30
C LEU A 86 9.57 -3.89 11.71
N ARG A 87 9.93 -4.91 12.51
CA ARG A 87 11.31 -5.16 12.91
C ARG A 87 12.20 -5.36 11.69
N TYR A 88 11.80 -6.20 10.75
CA TYR A 88 12.54 -6.46 9.50
C TYR A 88 12.79 -5.16 8.69
N ILE A 89 11.80 -4.28 8.59
CA ILE A 89 11.94 -2.99 7.88
C ILE A 89 12.98 -2.10 8.57
N ARG A 90 12.93 -2.01 9.91
CA ARG A 90 13.85 -1.18 10.71
C ARG A 90 15.28 -1.74 10.69
N GLU A 91 15.45 -3.05 10.89
CA GLU A 91 16.74 -3.72 10.78
C GLU A 91 17.36 -3.58 9.39
N THR A 92 16.52 -3.56 8.33
CA THR A 92 16.99 -3.29 6.97
C THR A 92 17.53 -1.87 6.86
N ALA A 93 16.81 -0.87 7.40
CA ALA A 93 17.29 0.52 7.37
C ALA A 93 18.61 0.70 8.10
N GLU A 94 18.79 0.06 9.24
CA GLU A 94 20.04 0.06 10.01
C GLU A 94 21.17 -0.65 9.26
N THR A 95 20.92 -1.88 8.80
CA THR A 95 21.93 -2.72 8.12
C THR A 95 22.48 -2.05 6.86
N PHE A 96 21.64 -1.35 6.12
CA PHE A 96 22.05 -0.62 4.91
C PHE A 96 22.45 0.83 5.20
N GLY A 97 22.53 1.25 6.46
CA GLY A 97 22.93 2.59 6.88
C GLY A 97 21.97 3.69 6.41
N ILE A 98 20.69 3.39 6.25
CA ILE A 98 19.67 4.33 5.78
C ILE A 98 19.05 5.11 6.95
N ALA A 99 19.12 4.58 8.16
CA ALA A 99 18.47 5.15 9.34
C ALA A 99 18.80 6.64 9.55
N ASP A 100 20.06 7.04 9.39
CA ASP A 100 20.52 8.43 9.56
C ASP A 100 19.99 9.39 8.49
N ALA A 101 19.50 8.90 7.37
CA ALA A 101 18.90 9.71 6.29
C ALA A 101 17.42 10.00 6.54
N ILE A 102 16.80 9.36 7.54
CA ILE A 102 15.38 9.54 7.86
C ILE A 102 15.22 10.77 8.77
N ARG A 103 14.39 11.69 8.32
CA ARG A 103 14.00 12.89 9.05
C ARG A 103 12.57 12.72 9.53
N TYR A 104 12.44 12.41 10.80
CA TYR A 104 11.17 12.22 11.48
C TYR A 104 10.46 13.55 11.75
N ASP A 105 9.15 13.46 11.98
CA ASP A 105 8.28 14.60 12.26
C ASP A 105 8.35 15.70 11.18
N ARG A 106 8.49 15.26 9.92
CA ARG A 106 8.66 16.12 8.73
C ARG A 106 7.62 15.73 7.67
N ARG A 107 6.50 16.46 7.66
CA ARG A 107 5.42 16.28 6.71
C ARG A 107 5.61 17.19 5.50
N ALA A 108 5.83 16.61 4.32
CA ALA A 108 5.80 17.34 3.07
C ALA A 108 4.34 17.71 2.74
N VAL A 109 4.06 19.01 2.62
CA VAL A 109 2.69 19.53 2.39
C VAL A 109 2.51 20.15 1.01
N ARG A 110 3.60 20.63 0.40
CA ARG A 110 3.57 21.27 -0.91
C ARG A 110 4.90 21.05 -1.65
N ALA A 111 4.86 20.75 -2.94
CA ALA A 111 6.04 20.65 -3.79
C ALA A 111 5.85 21.51 -5.05
N GLU A 112 6.77 22.43 -5.29
CA GLU A 112 6.75 23.38 -6.40
C GLU A 112 7.92 23.09 -7.33
N TRP A 113 7.60 22.75 -8.58
CA TRP A 113 8.59 22.59 -9.63
C TRP A 113 8.91 23.92 -10.29
N SER A 114 10.17 24.16 -10.55
CA SER A 114 10.63 25.28 -11.38
C SER A 114 11.38 24.75 -12.61
N SER A 115 10.86 24.99 -13.80
CA SER A 115 11.53 24.67 -15.06
C SER A 115 12.80 25.50 -15.28
N VAL A 116 12.87 26.69 -14.69
CA VAL A 116 14.04 27.57 -14.76
C VAL A 116 15.24 26.95 -14.04
N THR A 117 15.02 26.40 -12.83
CA THR A 117 16.08 25.79 -12.03
C THR A 117 16.18 24.28 -12.20
N SER A 118 15.17 23.64 -12.79
CA SER A 118 14.97 22.20 -12.85
C SER A 118 15.02 21.56 -11.46
N ARG A 119 14.32 22.14 -10.49
CA ARG A 119 14.28 21.68 -9.10
C ARG A 119 12.87 21.70 -8.56
N TRP A 120 12.62 20.80 -7.63
CA TRP A 120 11.50 20.82 -6.71
C TRP A 120 11.88 21.60 -5.46
N ARG A 121 10.99 22.48 -5.02
CA ARG A 121 11.02 23.16 -3.72
C ARG A 121 9.90 22.59 -2.88
N VAL A 122 10.25 21.88 -1.80
CA VAL A 122 9.29 21.14 -0.97
C VAL A 122 9.13 21.86 0.37
N THR A 123 7.90 22.27 0.66
CA THR A 123 7.52 22.84 1.96
C THR A 123 7.21 21.70 2.92
N ILE A 124 7.82 21.76 4.09
CA ILE A 124 7.73 20.76 5.15
C ILE A 124 7.12 21.44 6.37
N VAL A 125 6.10 20.82 6.94
CA VAL A 125 5.58 21.17 8.26
C VAL A 125 6.16 20.20 9.28
N HIS A 126 6.77 20.72 10.32
CA HIS A 126 7.23 19.95 11.46
C HIS A 126 6.02 19.57 12.32
N THR A 127 5.75 18.28 12.48
CA THR A 127 4.52 17.81 13.14
C THR A 127 4.54 18.00 14.66
N ASP A 128 5.72 18.18 15.22
CA ASP A 128 5.99 18.43 16.64
C ASP A 128 5.87 19.93 17.02
N SER A 129 6.41 20.83 16.18
CA SER A 129 6.48 22.28 16.46
C SER A 129 5.55 23.13 15.61
N HIS A 130 4.96 22.55 14.55
CA HIS A 130 4.19 23.25 13.51
C HIS A 130 4.98 24.32 12.72
N GLU A 131 6.28 24.33 12.86
CA GLU A 131 7.15 25.22 12.08
C GLU A 131 7.25 24.75 10.63
N GLU A 132 7.41 25.70 9.71
CA GLU A 132 7.65 25.40 8.31
C GLU A 132 9.14 25.48 7.96
N SER A 133 9.59 24.56 7.14
CA SER A 133 10.92 24.57 6.55
C SER A 133 10.85 24.19 5.08
N ILE A 134 11.93 24.44 4.34
CA ILE A 134 11.99 24.18 2.90
C ILE A 134 13.23 23.38 2.60
N ILE A 135 13.06 22.36 1.75
CA ILE A 135 14.15 21.60 1.13
C ILE A 135 14.01 21.65 -0.38
N GLU A 136 15.11 21.83 -1.10
CA GLU A 136 15.16 21.68 -2.55
C GLU A 136 15.67 20.31 -2.95
N CYS A 137 15.17 19.76 -4.05
CA CYS A 137 15.69 18.52 -4.60
C CYS A 137 15.67 18.49 -6.13
N GLY A 138 16.58 17.70 -6.69
CA GLY A 138 16.63 17.45 -8.13
C GLY A 138 15.55 16.48 -8.59
N PHE A 139 15.18 15.50 -7.77
CA PHE A 139 14.19 14.47 -8.05
C PHE A 139 13.34 14.21 -6.82
N LEU A 140 12.00 14.23 -6.97
CA LEU A 140 11.04 13.97 -5.91
C LEU A 140 10.47 12.56 -6.06
N TRP A 141 10.51 11.76 -4.97
CA TRP A 141 10.04 10.39 -5.01
C TRP A 141 9.05 10.09 -3.88
N GLY A 142 7.75 10.03 -4.24
CA GLY A 142 6.67 9.71 -3.31
C GLY A 142 6.62 8.23 -2.97
N ASN A 143 6.88 7.92 -1.68
CA ASN A 143 6.79 6.58 -1.09
C ASN A 143 5.82 6.57 0.10
N THR A 144 4.82 7.42 0.06
CA THR A 144 3.87 7.70 1.15
C THR A 144 2.87 6.56 1.40
N GLY A 145 2.92 5.50 0.59
CA GLY A 145 1.78 4.57 0.51
C GLY A 145 0.58 5.25 -0.14
N TYR A 146 -0.61 4.76 0.19
CA TYR A 146 -1.86 5.31 -0.35
C TYR A 146 -2.98 5.40 0.68
N TYR A 147 -2.71 5.10 1.94
CA TYR A 147 -3.67 5.27 3.03
C TYR A 147 -3.55 6.63 3.69
N ARG A 148 -4.69 7.19 4.02
CA ARG A 148 -4.77 8.35 4.88
C ARG A 148 -4.52 7.94 6.33
N TYR A 149 -3.61 8.64 7.03
CA TYR A 149 -3.14 8.21 8.36
C TYR A 149 -3.91 8.87 9.50
N ASP A 150 -4.50 10.03 9.28
CA ASP A 150 -5.21 10.81 10.29
C ASP A 150 -6.66 10.35 10.51
N ARG A 151 -7.24 9.59 9.57
CA ARG A 151 -8.56 8.97 9.74
C ARG A 151 -8.75 7.75 8.84
N GLY A 152 -9.58 6.80 9.33
CA GLY A 152 -10.10 5.70 8.54
C GLY A 152 -11.49 6.00 8.00
N TYR A 153 -11.99 5.18 7.09
CA TYR A 153 -13.35 5.31 6.61
C TYR A 153 -14.34 4.69 7.58
N ARG A 154 -15.21 5.53 8.14
CA ARG A 154 -16.35 5.13 8.96
C ARG A 154 -17.61 5.74 8.36
N PRO A 155 -18.58 4.94 7.88
CA PRO A 155 -19.88 5.46 7.50
C PRO A 155 -20.64 5.95 8.75
N GLU A 156 -21.57 6.85 8.57
CA GLU A 156 -22.56 7.21 9.58
C GLU A 156 -23.59 6.09 9.65
N PHE A 157 -23.97 5.70 10.86
CA PHE A 157 -24.98 4.68 11.09
C PHE A 157 -26.20 5.30 11.74
N PRO A 158 -27.43 5.00 11.27
CA PRO A 158 -28.63 5.52 11.90
C PRO A 158 -28.71 5.14 13.37
N GLY A 159 -28.97 6.11 14.26
CA GLY A 159 -29.12 5.89 15.70
C GLY A 159 -27.83 5.60 16.46
N GLU A 160 -26.66 5.79 15.86
CA GLU A 160 -25.38 5.48 16.52
C GLU A 160 -25.15 6.30 17.79
N GLU A 161 -25.76 7.48 17.89
CA GLU A 161 -25.72 8.35 19.06
C GLU A 161 -26.43 7.74 20.30
N ASN A 162 -27.29 6.74 20.08
CA ASN A 162 -27.98 6.03 21.17
C ASN A 162 -27.14 4.92 21.79
N PHE A 163 -26.15 4.42 21.05
CA PHE A 163 -25.35 3.30 21.50
C PHE A 163 -24.44 3.67 22.66
N GLN A 164 -24.55 2.89 23.74
CA GLN A 164 -23.82 3.15 25.01
C GLN A 164 -22.48 2.39 25.10
N GLY A 165 -22.19 1.50 24.17
CA GLY A 165 -20.93 0.80 24.08
C GLY A 165 -19.82 1.60 23.44
N GLN A 166 -18.68 0.96 23.23
CA GLN A 166 -17.48 1.59 22.64
C GLN A 166 -17.43 1.37 21.13
N PHE A 167 -17.13 2.42 20.36
CA PHE A 167 -16.70 2.32 18.96
C PHE A 167 -15.19 2.29 18.85
N ILE A 168 -14.65 1.35 18.06
CA ILE A 168 -13.21 1.26 17.76
C ILE A 168 -13.04 1.20 16.24
N HIS A 169 -12.19 2.08 15.69
CA HIS A 169 -11.71 1.92 14.32
C HIS A 169 -10.34 1.21 14.36
N PRO A 170 -10.11 0.14 13.57
CA PRO A 170 -8.88 -0.66 13.64
C PRO A 170 -7.58 0.11 13.41
N GLN A 171 -7.63 1.22 12.66
CA GLN A 171 -6.49 2.10 12.43
C GLN A 171 -6.01 2.81 13.70
N PHE A 172 -6.92 3.01 14.68
CA PHE A 172 -6.67 3.65 15.96
C PHE A 172 -6.98 2.69 17.11
N TRP A 173 -6.38 1.51 17.05
CA TRP A 173 -6.62 0.48 18.05
C TRP A 173 -6.15 0.96 19.44
N PRO A 174 -7.01 0.93 20.48
CA PRO A 174 -6.64 1.39 21.82
C PRO A 174 -5.55 0.50 22.41
N GLU A 175 -4.54 1.16 22.99
CA GLU A 175 -3.51 0.46 23.73
C GLU A 175 -4.11 -0.19 25.00
N GLY A 176 -3.77 -1.46 25.27
CA GLY A 176 -4.29 -2.18 26.44
C GLY A 176 -5.77 -2.58 26.35
N PHE A 177 -6.38 -2.57 25.14
CA PHE A 177 -7.76 -3.04 24.98
C PHE A 177 -7.91 -4.48 25.45
N ASP A 178 -8.84 -4.71 26.38
CA ASP A 178 -9.18 -6.03 26.89
C ASP A 178 -10.53 -6.49 26.29
N ALA A 179 -10.49 -7.61 25.59
CA ALA A 179 -11.67 -8.25 24.99
C ALA A 179 -12.41 -9.19 25.97
N ALA A 180 -11.81 -9.51 27.12
CA ALA A 180 -12.34 -10.52 28.05
C ALA A 180 -13.78 -10.19 28.51
N GLY A 181 -14.67 -11.17 28.36
CA GLY A 181 -16.06 -11.05 28.75
C GLY A 181 -16.95 -10.14 27.89
N GLN A 182 -16.40 -9.48 26.86
CA GLN A 182 -17.11 -8.53 26.01
C GLN A 182 -17.85 -9.21 24.85
N ARG A 183 -19.01 -8.67 24.47
CA ARG A 183 -19.70 -8.97 23.22
C ARG A 183 -19.22 -7.98 22.17
N ILE A 184 -18.49 -8.46 21.17
CA ILE A 184 -17.85 -7.60 20.17
C ILE A 184 -18.48 -7.81 18.81
N VAL A 185 -18.94 -6.75 18.17
CA VAL A 185 -19.42 -6.78 16.79
C VAL A 185 -18.36 -6.16 15.90
N VAL A 186 -17.86 -6.91 14.92
CA VAL A 186 -16.92 -6.42 13.90
C VAL A 186 -17.69 -6.19 12.61
N ILE A 187 -17.84 -4.93 12.20
CA ILE A 187 -18.56 -4.52 10.99
C ILE A 187 -17.59 -4.50 9.81
N GLY A 188 -17.82 -5.35 8.83
CA GLY A 188 -17.04 -5.42 7.59
C GLY A 188 -16.66 -6.84 7.20
N SER A 189 -16.23 -7.04 5.95
CA SER A 189 -15.80 -8.35 5.41
C SER A 189 -14.40 -8.31 4.78
N GLY A 190 -13.63 -7.22 4.98
CA GLY A 190 -12.29 -7.07 4.43
C GLY A 190 -11.21 -7.80 5.23
N ALA A 191 -9.96 -7.72 4.76
CA ALA A 191 -8.80 -8.38 5.38
C ALA A 191 -8.64 -8.06 6.88
N THR A 192 -8.95 -6.81 7.28
CA THR A 192 -8.93 -6.38 8.68
C THR A 192 -9.93 -7.16 9.55
N ALA A 193 -11.18 -7.29 9.08
CA ALA A 193 -12.21 -8.06 9.79
C ALA A 193 -11.82 -9.55 9.87
N MET A 194 -11.35 -10.12 8.75
CA MET A 194 -10.91 -11.53 8.69
C MET A 194 -9.73 -11.84 9.61
N THR A 195 -8.93 -10.83 9.95
CA THR A 195 -7.81 -10.96 10.91
C THR A 195 -8.27 -10.74 12.36
N LEU A 196 -9.10 -9.70 12.59
CA LEU A 196 -9.53 -9.31 13.94
C LEU A 196 -10.51 -10.30 14.56
N VAL A 197 -11.48 -10.80 13.80
CA VAL A 197 -12.54 -11.68 14.31
C VAL A 197 -11.97 -12.92 15.01
N PRO A 198 -11.09 -13.73 14.38
CA PRO A 198 -10.51 -14.88 15.06
C PRO A 198 -9.58 -14.49 16.22
N ALA A 199 -8.93 -13.33 16.15
CA ALA A 199 -8.06 -12.85 17.21
C ALA A 199 -8.85 -12.48 18.48
N LEU A 200 -9.94 -11.74 18.32
CA LEU A 200 -10.81 -11.31 19.42
C LEU A 200 -11.58 -12.49 20.03
N ALA A 201 -11.96 -13.47 19.21
CA ALA A 201 -12.73 -14.63 19.65
C ALA A 201 -11.97 -15.56 20.60
N THR A 202 -10.65 -15.37 20.82
CA THR A 202 -9.90 -16.12 21.82
C THR A 202 -10.31 -15.76 23.25
N ASP A 203 -10.60 -14.47 23.50
CA ASP A 203 -10.79 -13.94 24.85
C ASP A 203 -12.19 -13.34 25.07
N ALA A 204 -12.83 -12.84 24.00
CA ALA A 204 -14.17 -12.28 24.06
C ALA A 204 -15.23 -13.31 24.48
N LYS A 205 -16.30 -12.81 25.13
CA LYS A 205 -17.48 -13.62 25.43
C LYS A 205 -18.16 -14.14 24.17
N GLN A 206 -18.28 -13.26 23.15
CA GLN A 206 -18.88 -13.56 21.86
C GLN A 206 -18.35 -12.55 20.82
N VAL A 207 -18.02 -13.00 19.63
CA VAL A 207 -17.70 -12.13 18.49
C VAL A 207 -18.75 -12.33 17.39
N THR A 208 -19.31 -11.25 16.89
CA THR A 208 -20.19 -11.28 15.70
C THR A 208 -19.48 -10.61 14.54
N LEU A 209 -19.29 -11.35 13.45
CA LEU A 209 -18.88 -10.78 12.15
C LEU A 209 -20.14 -10.30 11.43
N LEU A 210 -20.36 -8.98 11.42
CA LEU A 210 -21.49 -8.35 10.71
C LEU A 210 -21.00 -7.81 9.37
N GLN A 211 -21.50 -8.37 8.28
CA GLN A 211 -21.13 -7.99 6.92
C GLN A 211 -22.35 -7.73 6.05
N ARG A 212 -22.32 -6.65 5.27
CA ARG A 212 -23.38 -6.35 4.29
C ARG A 212 -23.38 -7.33 3.12
N SER A 213 -22.20 -7.76 2.72
CA SER A 213 -22.00 -8.73 1.64
C SER A 213 -20.73 -9.55 1.94
N PRO A 214 -20.72 -10.84 1.59
CA PRO A 214 -19.56 -11.70 1.82
C PRO A 214 -18.36 -11.29 0.94
N THR A 215 -17.18 -11.77 1.33
CA THR A 215 -15.96 -11.71 0.53
C THR A 215 -15.42 -13.11 0.30
N TYR A 216 -14.55 -13.27 -0.71
CA TYR A 216 -13.80 -14.52 -0.86
C TYR A 216 -12.76 -14.66 0.22
N VAL A 217 -12.77 -15.80 0.90
CA VAL A 217 -11.81 -16.16 1.96
C VAL A 217 -11.09 -17.43 1.57
N ALA A 218 -9.77 -17.43 1.70
CA ALA A 218 -8.93 -18.60 1.47
C ALA A 218 -8.03 -18.86 2.69
N ALA A 219 -8.03 -20.08 3.19
CA ALA A 219 -7.11 -20.50 4.23
C ALA A 219 -5.74 -20.83 3.65
N ARG A 220 -4.67 -20.35 4.29
CA ARG A 220 -3.29 -20.64 3.91
C ARG A 220 -2.45 -20.93 5.15
N PRO A 221 -1.59 -21.98 5.11
CA PRO A 221 -0.63 -22.20 6.18
C PRO A 221 0.35 -21.02 6.32
N ASP A 222 0.72 -20.69 7.57
CA ASP A 222 1.74 -19.67 7.86
C ASP A 222 3.16 -20.18 7.58
N LEU A 223 3.34 -21.50 7.51
CA LEU A 223 4.59 -22.15 7.14
C LEU A 223 4.54 -22.64 5.69
N ASP A 224 5.58 -22.38 4.93
CA ASP A 224 5.79 -22.93 3.58
C ASP A 224 6.74 -24.14 3.66
N VAL A 225 6.19 -25.34 3.62
CA VAL A 225 6.94 -26.61 3.74
C VAL A 225 8.01 -26.72 2.65
N VAL A 226 7.73 -26.28 1.42
CA VAL A 226 8.70 -26.28 0.32
C VAL A 226 9.83 -25.30 0.61
N ALA A 227 9.50 -24.12 1.14
CA ALA A 227 10.50 -23.15 1.54
C ALA A 227 11.41 -23.69 2.65
N GLN A 228 10.83 -24.31 3.69
CA GLN A 228 11.61 -24.94 4.77
C GLN A 228 12.54 -26.03 4.24
N PHE A 229 12.06 -26.87 3.33
CA PHE A 229 12.89 -27.90 2.71
C PHE A 229 14.08 -27.30 1.92
N LEU A 230 13.82 -26.27 1.12
CA LEU A 230 14.85 -25.60 0.33
C LEU A 230 15.86 -24.85 1.21
N MET A 231 15.41 -24.18 2.28
CA MET A 231 16.26 -23.47 3.23
C MET A 231 17.22 -24.43 3.98
N LYS A 232 16.84 -25.68 4.19
CA LYS A 232 17.69 -26.72 4.79
C LYS A 232 18.70 -27.33 3.84
N ARG A 233 18.48 -27.26 2.52
CA ARG A 233 19.29 -27.94 1.49
C ARG A 233 20.18 -27.03 0.65
N LEU A 234 19.83 -25.76 0.54
CA LEU A 234 20.54 -24.80 -0.31
C LEU A 234 21.16 -23.68 0.51
N PRO A 235 22.23 -23.01 0.01
CA PRO A 235 22.72 -21.77 0.61
C PRO A 235 21.60 -20.73 0.72
N ARG A 236 21.49 -20.05 1.86
CA ARG A 236 20.37 -19.17 2.22
C ARG A 236 19.93 -18.21 1.11
N LYS A 237 20.88 -17.51 0.50
CA LYS A 237 20.58 -16.56 -0.62
C LYS A 237 20.00 -17.27 -1.84
N MET A 238 20.50 -18.46 -2.16
CA MET A 238 20.00 -19.24 -3.29
C MET A 238 18.61 -19.80 -3.00
N ALA A 239 18.40 -20.37 -1.82
CA ALA A 239 17.10 -20.85 -1.36
C ALA A 239 16.04 -19.72 -1.45
N TYR A 240 16.37 -18.55 -0.89
CA TYR A 240 15.47 -17.38 -0.93
C TYR A 240 15.09 -17.00 -2.36
N ARG A 241 16.04 -16.93 -3.29
CA ARG A 241 15.75 -16.63 -4.70
C ARG A 241 14.82 -17.66 -5.35
N VAL A 242 15.10 -18.94 -5.15
CA VAL A 242 14.27 -20.03 -5.71
C VAL A 242 12.85 -19.97 -5.16
N ILE A 243 12.70 -19.78 -3.83
CA ILE A 243 11.38 -19.68 -3.18
C ILE A 243 10.65 -18.44 -3.68
N ARG A 244 11.33 -17.29 -3.75
CA ARG A 244 10.74 -16.04 -4.25
C ARG A 244 10.18 -16.22 -5.68
N TRP A 245 10.96 -16.77 -6.59
CA TRP A 245 10.51 -17.02 -7.96
C TRP A 245 9.38 -18.07 -8.04
N LYS A 246 9.43 -19.13 -7.24
CA LYS A 246 8.33 -20.10 -7.09
C LYS A 246 7.04 -19.39 -6.68
N ASN A 247 7.10 -18.52 -5.67
CA ASN A 247 5.92 -17.83 -5.15
C ASN A 247 5.40 -16.77 -6.13
N ILE A 248 6.28 -16.03 -6.82
CA ILE A 248 5.89 -15.10 -7.90
C ILE A 248 5.16 -15.83 -9.01
N PHE A 249 5.72 -16.95 -9.47
CA PHE A 249 5.11 -17.74 -10.54
C PHE A 249 3.76 -18.33 -10.11
N GLY A 250 3.72 -18.94 -8.92
CA GLY A 250 2.51 -19.55 -8.36
C GLY A 250 1.38 -18.54 -8.16
N SER A 251 1.65 -17.39 -7.55
CA SER A 251 0.65 -16.33 -7.36
C SER A 251 0.15 -15.76 -8.68
N THR A 252 1.04 -15.55 -9.66
CA THR A 252 0.66 -15.09 -11.00
C THR A 252 -0.22 -16.12 -11.70
N LEU A 253 0.11 -17.40 -11.62
CA LEU A 253 -0.68 -18.48 -12.22
C LEU A 253 -2.09 -18.54 -11.60
N ILE A 254 -2.19 -18.51 -10.27
CA ILE A 254 -3.48 -18.51 -9.56
C ILE A 254 -4.31 -17.30 -9.97
N TYR A 255 -3.71 -16.11 -10.01
CA TYR A 255 -4.40 -14.91 -10.46
C TYR A 255 -4.92 -15.05 -11.90
N GLN A 256 -4.08 -15.51 -12.85
CA GLN A 256 -4.48 -15.68 -14.23
C GLN A 256 -5.59 -16.75 -14.41
N LEU A 257 -5.52 -17.83 -13.63
CA LEU A 257 -6.57 -18.84 -13.60
C LEU A 257 -7.89 -18.25 -13.07
N SER A 258 -7.82 -17.47 -12.00
CA SER A 258 -9.00 -16.80 -11.41
C SER A 258 -9.67 -15.84 -12.40
N ARG A 259 -8.87 -15.15 -13.23
CA ARG A 259 -9.43 -14.23 -14.24
C ARG A 259 -9.97 -14.96 -15.49
N ARG A 260 -9.37 -16.09 -15.87
CA ARG A 260 -9.77 -16.84 -17.09
C ARG A 260 -10.86 -17.86 -16.84
N ARG A 261 -10.91 -18.44 -15.63
CA ARG A 261 -11.86 -19.48 -15.25
C ARG A 261 -12.43 -19.19 -13.85
N PRO A 262 -13.16 -18.08 -13.68
CA PRO A 262 -13.64 -17.63 -12.37
C PRO A 262 -14.53 -18.68 -11.70
N GLU A 263 -15.41 -19.37 -12.46
CA GLU A 263 -16.34 -20.34 -11.89
C GLU A 263 -15.63 -21.54 -11.27
N VAL A 264 -14.55 -22.02 -11.89
CA VAL A 264 -13.74 -23.11 -11.32
C VAL A 264 -13.11 -22.69 -9.99
N VAL A 265 -12.63 -21.44 -9.91
CA VAL A 265 -12.01 -20.95 -8.69
C VAL A 265 -13.04 -20.69 -7.60
N LYS A 266 -14.21 -20.16 -7.93
CA LYS A 266 -15.36 -20.00 -7.01
C LYS A 266 -15.73 -21.33 -6.38
N GLU A 267 -15.90 -22.38 -7.21
CA GLU A 267 -16.28 -23.71 -6.72
C GLU A 267 -15.20 -24.29 -5.80
N LYS A 268 -13.94 -24.18 -6.17
CA LYS A 268 -12.83 -24.66 -5.32
C LYS A 268 -12.73 -23.91 -3.97
N LEU A 269 -12.95 -22.60 -3.96
CA LEU A 269 -13.00 -21.83 -2.71
C LEU A 269 -14.20 -22.24 -1.87
N ARG A 270 -15.36 -22.44 -2.50
CA ARG A 270 -16.58 -22.87 -1.83
C ARG A 270 -16.43 -24.28 -1.23
N GLU A 271 -15.93 -25.27 -1.99
CA GLU A 271 -15.63 -26.63 -1.53
C GLU A 271 -14.74 -26.59 -0.27
N ALA A 272 -13.65 -25.83 -0.32
CA ALA A 272 -12.71 -25.72 0.80
C ALA A 272 -13.34 -25.11 2.06
N ILE A 273 -14.29 -24.16 1.91
CA ILE A 273 -15.00 -23.57 3.04
C ILE A 273 -16.04 -24.52 3.61
N VAL A 274 -16.78 -25.25 2.75
CA VAL A 274 -17.75 -26.28 3.17
C VAL A 274 -17.05 -27.39 3.97
N GLU A 275 -15.86 -27.80 3.53
CA GLU A 275 -15.07 -28.83 4.23
C GLU A 275 -14.55 -28.32 5.60
N ALA A 276 -14.28 -27.02 5.74
CA ALA A 276 -13.71 -26.42 6.95
C ALA A 276 -14.78 -26.05 8.00
N LEU A 277 -16.06 -25.96 7.63
CA LEU A 277 -17.14 -25.51 8.50
C LEU A 277 -18.09 -26.64 8.90
N PRO A 278 -18.83 -26.52 10.03
CA PRO A 278 -19.77 -27.53 10.47
C PRO A 278 -20.87 -27.82 9.42
N ALA A 279 -21.34 -29.07 9.40
CA ALA A 279 -22.45 -29.45 8.55
C ALA A 279 -23.71 -28.59 8.86
N GLY A 280 -24.32 -28.05 7.80
CA GLY A 280 -25.49 -27.17 7.90
C GLY A 280 -25.17 -25.68 8.03
N PHE A 281 -23.90 -25.27 8.04
CA PHE A 281 -23.54 -23.86 7.96
C PHE A 281 -23.85 -23.33 6.56
N ASP A 282 -24.52 -22.15 6.49
CA ASP A 282 -24.94 -21.54 5.22
C ASP A 282 -23.76 -20.80 4.55
N VAL A 283 -22.89 -21.58 3.87
CA VAL A 283 -21.72 -21.06 3.16
C VAL A 283 -22.15 -20.14 2.01
N ASP A 284 -23.27 -20.41 1.37
CA ASP A 284 -23.74 -19.64 0.22
C ASP A 284 -24.18 -18.22 0.64
N ARG A 285 -24.81 -18.09 1.79
CA ARG A 285 -25.17 -16.77 2.37
C ARG A 285 -23.94 -16.01 2.85
N HIS A 286 -22.99 -16.67 3.52
CA HIS A 286 -21.99 -16.00 4.33
C HIS A 286 -20.60 -15.88 3.66
N PHE A 287 -20.28 -16.74 2.69
CA PHE A 287 -18.96 -16.79 2.05
C PHE A 287 -18.98 -16.91 0.51
N SER A 288 -20.15 -16.73 -0.14
CA SER A 288 -20.25 -16.78 -1.61
C SER A 288 -20.59 -15.41 -2.18
N PRO A 289 -19.59 -14.56 -2.47
CA PRO A 289 -19.83 -13.24 -3.05
C PRO A 289 -20.35 -13.32 -4.49
N LYS A 290 -21.13 -12.30 -4.89
CA LYS A 290 -21.75 -12.21 -6.23
C LYS A 290 -20.76 -11.79 -7.34
N TYR A 291 -19.59 -11.28 -6.98
CA TYR A 291 -18.54 -10.83 -7.92
C TYR A 291 -17.53 -11.95 -8.20
N ASN A 292 -16.66 -11.76 -9.21
CA ASN A 292 -15.63 -12.74 -9.52
C ASN A 292 -14.39 -12.59 -8.63
N PRO A 293 -13.62 -13.67 -8.37
CA PRO A 293 -12.36 -13.56 -7.67
C PRO A 293 -11.45 -12.51 -8.33
N TRP A 294 -10.87 -11.62 -7.51
CA TRP A 294 -10.06 -10.47 -7.90
C TRP A 294 -10.80 -9.28 -8.57
N ASP A 295 -12.12 -9.28 -8.64
CA ASP A 295 -12.85 -8.04 -8.87
C ASP A 295 -12.79 -7.16 -7.61
N GLN A 296 -12.79 -7.81 -6.45
CA GLN A 296 -12.38 -7.26 -5.15
C GLN A 296 -11.29 -8.13 -4.55
N ARG A 297 -10.71 -7.70 -3.44
CA ARG A 297 -9.60 -8.42 -2.82
C ARG A 297 -10.05 -9.76 -2.26
N LEU A 298 -9.31 -10.82 -2.54
CA LEU A 298 -9.46 -12.12 -1.89
C LEU A 298 -8.74 -12.05 -0.53
N CYS A 299 -9.47 -12.33 0.56
CA CYS A 299 -8.93 -12.29 1.92
C CYS A 299 -8.26 -13.61 2.28
N LEU A 300 -7.06 -13.54 2.85
CA LEU A 300 -6.36 -14.69 3.37
C LEU A 300 -6.56 -14.81 4.89
N ILE A 301 -6.87 -16.02 5.35
CA ILE A 301 -6.85 -16.40 6.76
C ILE A 301 -5.73 -17.41 7.01
N THR A 302 -5.06 -17.30 8.14
CA THR A 302 -3.90 -18.13 8.45
C THR A 302 -4.34 -19.40 9.18
N ASN A 303 -3.94 -20.55 8.66
CA ASN A 303 -4.25 -21.88 9.25
C ASN A 303 -5.75 -22.14 9.45
N GLY A 304 -6.63 -21.40 8.77
CA GLY A 304 -8.09 -21.55 8.93
C GLY A 304 -8.64 -21.01 10.26
N ASP A 305 -7.93 -20.10 10.92
CA ASP A 305 -8.24 -19.58 12.26
C ASP A 305 -9.68 -19.05 12.41
N LEU A 306 -10.22 -18.35 11.41
CA LEU A 306 -11.60 -17.89 11.40
C LEU A 306 -12.59 -19.05 11.40
N PHE A 307 -12.38 -20.04 10.55
CA PHE A 307 -13.28 -21.21 10.44
C PHE A 307 -13.27 -22.06 11.73
N GLU A 308 -12.11 -22.15 12.37
CA GLU A 308 -11.96 -22.80 13.66
C GLU A 308 -12.80 -22.11 14.74
N GLN A 309 -12.79 -20.78 14.84
CA GLN A 309 -13.58 -20.04 15.83
C GLN A 309 -15.09 -20.11 15.53
N ILE A 310 -15.50 -20.11 14.27
CA ILE A 310 -16.89 -20.36 13.87
C ILE A 310 -17.33 -21.76 14.32
N SER A 311 -16.51 -22.77 14.03
CA SER A 311 -16.81 -24.18 14.39
C SER A 311 -16.89 -24.41 15.91
N LYS A 312 -16.15 -23.62 16.70
CA LYS A 312 -16.23 -23.61 18.16
C LYS A 312 -17.43 -22.83 18.73
N GLY A 313 -18.26 -22.21 17.88
CA GLY A 313 -19.38 -21.37 18.29
C GLY A 313 -18.98 -20.05 18.96
N ARG A 314 -17.72 -19.64 18.87
CA ARG A 314 -17.23 -18.37 19.44
C ARG A 314 -17.43 -17.18 18.50
N VAL A 315 -17.65 -17.45 17.21
CA VAL A 315 -17.91 -16.45 16.17
C VAL A 315 -19.26 -16.75 15.54
N GLU A 316 -20.14 -15.77 15.56
CA GLU A 316 -21.37 -15.73 14.78
C GLU A 316 -21.15 -14.90 13.50
N VAL A 317 -21.62 -15.38 12.36
CA VAL A 317 -21.58 -14.62 11.10
C VAL A 317 -22.98 -14.15 10.75
N VAL A 318 -23.13 -12.84 10.60
CA VAL A 318 -24.40 -12.21 10.19
C VAL A 318 -24.15 -11.48 8.87
N THR A 319 -24.89 -11.86 7.83
CA THR A 319 -24.84 -11.20 6.51
C THR A 319 -26.14 -10.47 6.28
N ASP A 320 -26.16 -9.19 6.61
CA ASP A 320 -27.29 -8.29 6.45
C ASP A 320 -26.86 -6.82 6.53
N THR A 321 -27.76 -5.90 6.19
CA THR A 321 -27.56 -4.46 6.36
C THR A 321 -27.98 -4.00 7.76
N ILE A 322 -27.33 -2.94 8.24
CA ILE A 322 -27.68 -2.29 9.50
C ILE A 322 -28.89 -1.39 9.24
N ASP A 323 -29.95 -1.59 10.01
CA ASP A 323 -31.10 -0.69 10.03
C ASP A 323 -30.81 0.51 10.94
N HIS A 324 -30.60 0.26 12.23
CA HIS A 324 -30.22 1.31 13.18
C HIS A 324 -29.48 0.74 14.41
N PHE A 325 -28.87 1.65 15.17
CA PHE A 325 -28.29 1.35 16.47
C PHE A 325 -29.28 1.64 17.60
N THR A 326 -29.19 0.84 18.65
CA THR A 326 -29.92 1.00 19.91
C THR A 326 -28.96 1.17 21.07
N VAL A 327 -29.47 1.39 22.27
CA VAL A 327 -28.66 1.46 23.51
C VAL A 327 -27.78 0.21 23.69
N GLU A 328 -28.30 -0.97 23.34
CA GLU A 328 -27.66 -2.26 23.61
C GLU A 328 -26.92 -2.88 22.44
N GLY A 329 -27.03 -2.32 21.22
CA GLY A 329 -26.40 -2.92 20.05
C GLY A 329 -27.00 -2.48 18.72
N ILE A 330 -27.06 -3.42 17.78
CA ILE A 330 -27.39 -3.17 16.38
C ILE A 330 -28.65 -3.95 16.00
N VAL A 331 -29.59 -3.28 15.32
CA VAL A 331 -30.73 -3.91 14.65
C VAL A 331 -30.41 -4.03 13.16
N THR A 332 -30.55 -5.23 12.63
CA THR A 332 -30.37 -5.51 11.19
C THR A 332 -31.67 -5.35 10.43
N SER A 333 -31.62 -5.25 9.11
CA SER A 333 -32.80 -5.01 8.28
C SER A 333 -33.86 -6.14 8.31
N ASP A 334 -33.43 -7.37 8.66
CA ASP A 334 -34.33 -8.50 8.92
C ASP A 334 -34.93 -8.49 10.35
N GLY A 335 -34.64 -7.46 11.15
CA GLY A 335 -35.16 -7.28 12.51
C GLY A 335 -34.37 -8.02 13.58
N LYS A 336 -33.26 -8.66 13.28
CA LYS A 336 -32.40 -9.31 14.28
C LYS A 336 -31.69 -8.26 15.13
N ILE A 337 -31.71 -8.46 16.45
CA ILE A 337 -30.99 -7.63 17.41
C ILE A 337 -29.66 -8.31 17.75
N ILE A 338 -28.57 -7.60 17.53
CA ILE A 338 -27.20 -8.04 17.86
C ILE A 338 -26.72 -7.20 19.04
N GLN A 339 -26.64 -7.82 20.20
CA GLN A 339 -26.13 -7.16 21.40
C GLN A 339 -24.62 -6.95 21.29
N ALA A 340 -24.13 -5.76 21.68
CA ALA A 340 -22.74 -5.39 21.63
C ALA A 340 -22.34 -4.52 22.83
N ASP A 341 -21.19 -4.80 23.41
CA ASP A 341 -20.51 -3.93 24.34
C ASP A 341 -19.47 -3.08 23.60
N VAL A 342 -18.92 -3.63 22.51
CA VAL A 342 -17.94 -2.99 21.63
C VAL A 342 -18.31 -3.20 20.15
N VAL A 343 -18.23 -2.14 19.37
CA VAL A 343 -18.39 -2.18 17.92
C VAL A 343 -17.07 -1.78 17.24
N VAL A 344 -16.51 -2.70 16.46
CA VAL A 344 -15.29 -2.46 15.69
C VAL A 344 -15.68 -2.15 14.24
N THR A 345 -15.41 -0.94 13.78
CA THR A 345 -15.74 -0.49 12.43
C THR A 345 -14.62 -0.83 11.44
N ALA A 346 -14.53 -2.11 11.01
CA ALA A 346 -13.60 -2.57 9.98
C ALA A 346 -14.12 -2.26 8.56
N THR A 347 -14.67 -1.07 8.37
CA THR A 347 -15.43 -0.63 7.19
C THR A 347 -14.57 -0.08 6.06
N GLY A 348 -13.25 -0.11 6.23
CA GLY A 348 -12.28 0.27 5.22
C GLY A 348 -11.45 1.49 5.57
N LEU A 349 -10.67 1.93 4.60
CA LEU A 349 -9.70 3.00 4.75
C LEU A 349 -10.05 4.15 3.79
N GLU A 350 -9.47 5.32 4.03
CA GLU A 350 -9.44 6.40 3.05
C GLU A 350 -8.13 6.38 2.28
N LEU A 351 -8.20 6.65 0.98
CA LEU A 351 -7.00 6.80 0.16
C LEU A 351 -6.55 8.26 0.14
N GLN A 352 -5.24 8.45 0.14
CA GLN A 352 -4.61 9.75 0.02
C GLN A 352 -3.34 9.60 -0.82
N PHE A 353 -3.33 10.20 -2.00
CA PHE A 353 -2.18 10.14 -2.90
C PHE A 353 -1.09 11.10 -2.43
N LEU A 354 0.19 10.72 -2.64
CA LEU A 354 1.37 11.51 -2.25
C LEU A 354 1.33 12.06 -0.80
N GLY A 355 0.63 11.36 0.11
CA GLY A 355 0.45 11.82 1.49
C GLY A 355 -0.36 13.13 1.62
N GLY A 356 -1.09 13.53 0.57
CA GLY A 356 -1.86 14.77 0.50
C GLY A 356 -1.01 16.01 0.23
N MET A 357 0.15 15.85 -0.35
CA MET A 357 1.03 16.95 -0.76
C MET A 357 0.48 17.63 -2.02
N ASP A 358 0.34 18.95 -1.98
CA ASP A 358 -0.04 19.76 -3.13
C ASP A 358 1.11 19.86 -4.12
N LEU A 359 0.83 19.69 -5.41
CA LEU A 359 1.80 19.86 -6.47
C LEU A 359 1.54 21.16 -7.25
N VAL A 360 2.62 21.86 -7.58
CA VAL A 360 2.60 23.08 -8.38
C VAL A 360 3.70 22.99 -9.45
N LEU A 361 3.37 23.32 -10.70
CA LEU A 361 4.32 23.34 -11.81
C LEU A 361 4.42 24.77 -12.36
N ASP A 362 5.58 25.39 -12.22
CA ASP A 362 5.86 26.77 -12.69
C ASP A 362 4.79 27.80 -12.25
N GLY A 363 4.28 27.63 -11.04
CA GLY A 363 3.28 28.51 -10.42
C GLY A 363 1.83 28.04 -10.58
N GLU A 364 1.55 27.05 -11.43
CA GLU A 364 0.20 26.53 -11.66
C GLU A 364 -0.06 25.25 -10.86
N PRO A 365 -1.22 25.12 -10.19
CA PRO A 365 -1.60 23.90 -9.49
C PRO A 365 -1.65 22.69 -10.44
N CYS A 366 -1.09 21.57 -10.00
CA CYS A 366 -1.06 20.32 -10.75
C CYS A 366 -1.94 19.25 -10.09
N ASN A 367 -3.07 18.93 -10.71
CA ASN A 367 -3.92 17.83 -10.25
C ASN A 367 -3.55 16.55 -11.03
N LEU A 368 -3.05 15.55 -10.33
CA LEU A 368 -2.62 14.27 -10.94
C LEU A 368 -3.75 13.54 -11.70
N ALA A 369 -5.00 13.75 -11.35
CA ALA A 369 -6.14 13.14 -12.03
C ALA A 369 -6.33 13.64 -13.49
N ASP A 370 -5.74 14.79 -13.84
CA ASP A 370 -5.79 15.33 -15.20
C ASP A 370 -4.69 14.77 -16.10
N HIS A 371 -3.75 14.03 -15.52
CA HIS A 371 -2.57 13.50 -16.19
C HIS A 371 -2.66 11.99 -16.43
N VAL A 372 -1.77 11.46 -17.26
CA VAL A 372 -1.66 10.05 -17.59
C VAL A 372 -0.49 9.41 -16.85
N ALA A 373 -0.71 8.24 -16.29
CA ALA A 373 0.36 7.48 -15.66
C ALA A 373 1.34 6.91 -16.70
N TYR A 374 2.61 7.02 -16.39
CA TYR A 374 3.68 6.39 -17.16
C TYR A 374 4.27 5.23 -16.35
N LYS A 375 4.15 4.00 -16.87
CA LYS A 375 4.57 2.74 -16.22
C LYS A 375 3.97 2.54 -14.82
N GLY A 376 2.96 3.36 -14.43
CA GLY A 376 2.39 3.36 -13.08
C GLY A 376 3.34 3.86 -11.99
N ILE A 377 4.38 4.60 -12.34
CA ILE A 377 5.39 5.11 -11.39
C ILE A 377 5.76 6.57 -11.62
N MET A 378 5.56 7.11 -12.81
CA MET A 378 5.71 8.53 -13.12
C MET A 378 4.42 9.04 -13.73
N VAL A 379 4.32 10.35 -13.93
CA VAL A 379 3.13 11.02 -14.47
C VAL A 379 3.54 11.85 -15.67
N CYS A 380 2.84 11.69 -16.78
CA CYS A 380 3.10 12.43 -18.02
C CYS A 380 2.94 13.94 -17.80
N GLY A 381 3.88 14.72 -18.33
CA GLY A 381 3.90 16.17 -18.15
C GLY A 381 4.42 16.66 -16.80
N VAL A 382 4.70 15.77 -15.83
CA VAL A 382 5.25 16.16 -14.52
C VAL A 382 6.73 15.81 -14.45
N PRO A 383 7.62 16.81 -14.38
CA PRO A 383 9.06 16.58 -14.41
C PRO A 383 9.59 16.00 -13.09
N ASN A 384 10.60 15.13 -13.16
CA ASN A 384 11.40 14.65 -12.02
C ASN A 384 10.56 14.16 -10.83
N LEU A 385 9.38 13.58 -11.08
CA LEU A 385 8.51 12.99 -10.07
C LEU A 385 8.37 11.49 -10.33
N ALA A 386 8.59 10.69 -9.30
CA ALA A 386 8.19 9.28 -9.27
C ALA A 386 7.32 8.98 -8.05
N MET A 387 6.50 7.94 -8.17
CA MET A 387 5.64 7.43 -7.10
C MET A 387 5.79 5.92 -7.01
N THR A 388 5.83 5.39 -5.81
CA THR A 388 5.80 3.94 -5.62
C THR A 388 4.40 3.47 -5.29
N PHE A 389 3.84 2.66 -6.18
CA PHE A 389 2.56 2.01 -5.98
C PHE A 389 2.69 0.51 -6.23
N GLY A 390 2.26 -0.31 -5.27
CA GLY A 390 2.40 -1.77 -5.35
C GLY A 390 1.35 -2.44 -6.22
N TYR A 391 1.41 -3.76 -6.28
CA TYR A 391 0.36 -4.56 -6.92
C TYR A 391 -0.89 -4.67 -6.04
N THR A 392 -2.04 -4.76 -6.66
CA THR A 392 -3.30 -5.08 -6.00
C THR A 392 -3.54 -6.59 -5.87
N ASN A 393 -2.85 -7.38 -6.69
CA ASN A 393 -3.00 -8.83 -6.82
C ASN A 393 -1.74 -9.63 -6.45
N ALA A 394 -0.71 -8.97 -5.96
CA ALA A 394 0.56 -9.58 -5.54
C ALA A 394 1.20 -8.75 -4.44
N SER A 395 2.32 -9.23 -3.88
CA SER A 395 3.05 -8.52 -2.84
C SER A 395 3.50 -7.14 -3.29
N TRP A 396 3.33 -6.17 -2.40
CA TRP A 396 3.65 -4.77 -2.63
C TRP A 396 5.10 -4.53 -3.06
N THR A 397 6.03 -5.18 -2.38
CA THR A 397 7.48 -4.99 -2.57
C THR A 397 7.95 -5.43 -3.95
N LEU A 398 7.27 -6.39 -4.58
CA LEU A 398 7.61 -6.81 -5.94
C LEU A 398 7.58 -5.64 -6.93
N LYS A 399 6.57 -4.76 -6.82
CA LYS A 399 6.49 -3.55 -7.65
C LYS A 399 7.41 -2.46 -7.14
N ALA A 400 7.55 -2.31 -5.82
CA ALA A 400 8.42 -1.31 -5.20
C ALA A 400 9.88 -1.52 -5.60
N ASP A 401 10.41 -2.75 -5.56
CA ASP A 401 11.76 -3.09 -6.01
C ASP A 401 11.96 -2.78 -7.50
N LEU A 402 11.00 -3.17 -8.36
CA LEU A 402 11.07 -2.86 -9.79
C LEU A 402 11.03 -1.35 -10.05
N THR A 403 10.21 -0.61 -9.30
CA THR A 403 10.14 0.86 -9.37
C THR A 403 11.47 1.47 -8.98
N ALA A 404 12.07 1.01 -7.88
CA ALA A 404 13.35 1.53 -7.40
C ALA A 404 14.48 1.32 -8.43
N HIS A 405 14.59 0.12 -8.97
CA HIS A 405 15.53 -0.15 -10.07
C HIS A 405 15.29 0.77 -11.27
N TYR A 406 14.05 0.96 -11.68
CA TYR A 406 13.75 1.79 -12.83
C TYR A 406 14.08 3.27 -12.57
N VAL A 407 13.73 3.82 -11.42
CA VAL A 407 14.07 5.20 -11.03
C VAL A 407 15.58 5.39 -10.99
N CYS A 408 16.35 4.46 -10.40
CA CYS A 408 17.81 4.51 -10.43
C CYS A 408 18.36 4.51 -11.87
N ARG A 409 17.77 3.73 -12.79
CA ARG A 409 18.15 3.73 -14.22
C ARG A 409 17.85 5.06 -14.91
N VAL A 410 16.72 5.69 -14.58
CA VAL A 410 16.36 7.04 -15.10
C VAL A 410 17.36 8.07 -14.59
N LEU A 411 17.68 8.09 -13.30
CA LEU A 411 18.68 8.99 -12.71
C LEU A 411 20.08 8.81 -13.34
N LYS A 412 20.49 7.54 -13.56
CA LYS A 412 21.74 7.24 -14.31
C LYS A 412 21.70 7.76 -15.75
N ALA A 413 20.54 7.68 -16.41
CA ALA A 413 20.35 8.19 -17.78
C ALA A 413 20.41 9.73 -17.82
N MET A 414 19.79 10.42 -16.85
CA MET A 414 19.89 11.88 -16.68
C MET A 414 21.36 12.28 -16.53
N LYS A 415 22.09 11.66 -15.61
CA LYS A 415 23.49 11.95 -15.35
C LYS A 415 24.37 11.77 -16.62
N ARG A 416 24.20 10.64 -17.33
CA ARG A 416 24.97 10.38 -18.58
C ARG A 416 24.69 11.39 -19.68
N ARG A 417 23.46 11.95 -19.76
CA ARG A 417 23.06 12.95 -20.75
C ARG A 417 23.35 14.39 -20.32
N GLY A 418 23.81 14.59 -19.08
CA GLY A 418 23.94 15.92 -18.48
C GLY A 418 22.58 16.63 -18.40
N ALA A 419 21.49 15.87 -18.25
CA ALA A 419 20.13 16.40 -18.14
C ALA A 419 19.82 16.72 -16.68
N THR A 420 19.11 17.84 -16.46
CA THR A 420 18.64 18.26 -15.14
C THR A 420 17.15 17.96 -14.93
N SER A 421 16.43 17.67 -16.02
CA SER A 421 15.02 17.26 -15.95
C SER A 421 14.74 16.04 -16.82
N VAL A 422 13.71 15.28 -16.42
CA VAL A 422 13.15 14.18 -17.19
C VAL A 422 11.62 14.19 -17.03
N THR A 423 10.91 14.22 -18.16
CA THR A 423 9.45 14.33 -18.19
C THR A 423 8.87 13.22 -19.07
N PRO A 424 7.99 12.35 -18.55
CA PRO A 424 7.30 11.38 -19.39
C PRO A 424 6.32 12.07 -20.35
N GLN A 425 6.32 11.61 -21.59
CA GLN A 425 5.45 12.12 -22.64
C GLN A 425 4.08 11.46 -22.59
N SER A 426 3.04 12.22 -22.89
CA SER A 426 1.67 11.69 -23.01
C SER A 426 1.53 10.77 -24.22
N PRO A 427 0.60 9.81 -24.22
CA PRO A 427 0.30 9.02 -25.40
C PRO A 427 -0.36 9.86 -26.48
N ASP A 428 -0.08 9.52 -27.74
CA ASP A 428 -0.86 10.01 -28.86
C ASP A 428 -2.14 9.20 -28.97
N GLY A 429 -3.31 9.82 -28.80
CA GLY A 429 -4.61 9.17 -28.98
C GLY A 429 -5.47 9.00 -27.72
N ALA A 430 -6.45 8.08 -27.81
CA ALA A 430 -7.46 7.90 -26.77
C ALA A 430 -6.89 7.31 -25.47
N LEU A 431 -7.46 7.75 -24.36
CA LEU A 431 -7.18 7.21 -23.04
C LEU A 431 -8.04 5.98 -22.76
N SER A 432 -7.66 5.20 -21.77
CA SER A 432 -8.43 4.04 -21.30
C SER A 432 -9.50 4.51 -20.31
N ASP A 433 -10.68 3.92 -20.37
CA ASP A 433 -11.71 4.08 -19.35
C ASP A 433 -11.41 3.25 -18.09
N GLU A 434 -10.38 2.38 -18.13
CA GLU A 434 -9.97 1.61 -16.97
C GLU A 434 -9.35 2.52 -15.89
N PRO A 435 -9.78 2.39 -14.62
CA PRO A 435 -9.22 3.19 -13.54
C PRO A 435 -7.77 2.80 -13.25
N TYR A 436 -6.97 3.72 -12.71
CA TYR A 436 -5.58 3.48 -12.32
C TYR A 436 -5.42 2.24 -11.41
N ILE A 437 -6.39 2.00 -10.54
CA ILE A 437 -6.48 0.82 -9.68
C ILE A 437 -7.70 0.01 -10.14
N ALA A 438 -7.46 -1.12 -10.78
CA ALA A 438 -8.51 -2.00 -11.33
C ALA A 438 -9.13 -2.92 -10.25
N LEU A 439 -9.68 -2.33 -9.18
CA LEU A 439 -10.46 -3.03 -8.14
C LEU A 439 -11.75 -2.26 -7.88
N SER A 440 -12.87 -2.97 -7.76
CA SER A 440 -14.19 -2.39 -7.46
C SER A 440 -14.46 -2.20 -5.95
N ALA A 441 -13.43 -2.25 -5.12
CA ALA A 441 -13.56 -2.01 -3.67
C ALA A 441 -13.96 -0.55 -3.39
N GLY A 442 -14.90 -0.35 -2.44
CA GLY A 442 -15.51 0.96 -2.18
C GLY A 442 -14.50 2.09 -1.88
N TYR A 443 -13.40 1.79 -1.18
CA TYR A 443 -12.37 2.79 -0.88
C TYR A 443 -11.61 3.26 -2.14
N ILE A 444 -11.47 2.41 -3.16
CA ILE A 444 -10.84 2.76 -4.44
C ILE A 444 -11.79 3.61 -5.28
N THR A 445 -13.06 3.19 -5.35
CA THR A 445 -14.07 3.94 -6.11
C THR A 445 -14.22 5.37 -5.59
N ARG A 446 -14.17 5.58 -4.27
CA ARG A 446 -14.22 6.92 -3.66
C ARG A 446 -13.02 7.79 -4.02
N ALA A 447 -11.85 7.21 -4.25
CA ALA A 447 -10.62 7.94 -4.57
C ALA A 447 -10.32 8.02 -6.08
N ALA A 448 -11.14 7.42 -6.93
CA ALA A 448 -10.87 7.34 -8.38
C ALA A 448 -10.65 8.71 -9.05
N SER A 449 -11.34 9.76 -8.55
CA SER A 449 -11.19 11.14 -9.04
C SER A 449 -9.87 11.82 -8.66
N GLN A 450 -9.04 11.22 -7.82
CA GLN A 450 -7.74 11.74 -7.39
C GLN A 450 -6.58 11.03 -8.08
N LEU A 451 -6.85 10.01 -8.88
CA LEU A 451 -5.86 9.13 -9.46
C LEU A 451 -5.57 9.49 -10.93
N PRO A 452 -4.33 9.32 -11.41
CA PRO A 452 -4.00 9.51 -12.81
C PRO A 452 -4.79 8.58 -13.73
N LYS A 453 -4.98 9.00 -14.96
CA LYS A 453 -5.61 8.20 -16.03
C LYS A 453 -4.64 7.14 -16.57
N GLN A 454 -5.15 6.14 -17.26
CA GLN A 454 -4.35 5.19 -18.02
C GLN A 454 -4.47 5.41 -19.52
N GLY A 455 -3.43 5.05 -20.28
CA GLY A 455 -3.50 4.93 -21.74
C GLY A 455 -3.93 3.52 -22.17
N LEU A 456 -4.25 3.36 -23.45
CA LEU A 456 -4.66 2.06 -24.01
C LEU A 456 -3.50 1.10 -24.24
N ALA A 457 -2.29 1.61 -24.44
CA ALA A 457 -1.10 0.83 -24.76
C ALA A 457 0.04 1.06 -23.75
N ARG A 458 1.08 0.22 -23.83
CA ARG A 458 2.34 0.42 -23.11
C ARG A 458 3.07 1.64 -23.64
N PRO A 459 3.73 2.39 -22.77
CA PRO A 459 3.98 2.19 -21.33
C PRO A 459 2.94 2.81 -20.41
N TRP A 460 1.82 3.32 -20.92
CA TRP A 460 0.81 4.06 -20.17
C TRP A 460 -0.32 3.18 -19.59
N ARG A 461 -0.40 1.90 -20.02
CA ARG A 461 -1.34 0.92 -19.47
C ARG A 461 -0.70 0.10 -18.34
N LEU A 462 -1.43 -0.10 -17.23
CA LEU A 462 -1.03 -0.90 -16.08
C LEU A 462 -1.58 -2.33 -16.19
N TYR A 463 -0.70 -3.32 -16.27
CA TYR A 463 -1.11 -4.72 -16.51
C TYR A 463 -1.26 -5.54 -15.24
N GLN A 464 -0.88 -5.02 -14.07
CA GLN A 464 -0.88 -5.76 -12.80
C GLN A 464 -0.22 -7.15 -12.95
N ASN A 465 0.91 -7.19 -13.65
CA ASN A 465 1.62 -8.42 -13.98
C ASN A 465 3.13 -8.25 -13.78
N TYR A 466 3.69 -8.99 -12.81
CA TYR A 466 5.10 -8.89 -12.45
C TYR A 466 6.06 -9.16 -13.63
N PHE A 467 5.80 -10.19 -14.44
CA PHE A 467 6.69 -10.54 -15.57
C PHE A 467 6.72 -9.46 -16.64
N MET A 468 5.56 -8.84 -16.88
CA MET A 468 5.44 -7.73 -17.81
C MET A 468 6.20 -6.50 -17.31
N ASP A 469 6.01 -6.17 -16.02
CA ASP A 469 6.70 -5.04 -15.41
C ASP A 469 8.20 -5.29 -15.28
N PHE A 470 8.61 -6.52 -14.93
CA PHE A 470 10.01 -6.91 -14.93
C PHE A 470 10.68 -6.65 -16.28
N TRP A 471 10.02 -7.05 -17.38
CA TRP A 471 10.51 -6.77 -18.73
C TRP A 471 10.55 -5.28 -19.05
N LEU A 472 9.49 -4.53 -18.74
CA LEU A 472 9.41 -3.09 -18.99
C LEU A 472 10.43 -2.26 -18.20
N PHE A 473 10.72 -2.66 -16.96
CA PHE A 473 11.51 -1.86 -16.04
C PHE A 473 12.98 -2.26 -16.04
N ARG A 474 13.28 -3.55 -16.23
CA ARG A 474 14.67 -4.03 -16.21
C ARG A 474 15.28 -4.19 -17.60
N LEU A 475 14.54 -4.64 -18.59
CA LEU A 475 15.08 -5.03 -19.89
C LEU A 475 14.89 -3.98 -20.99
N ARG A 476 13.82 -3.21 -20.98
CA ARG A 476 13.63 -2.12 -21.93
C ARG A 476 14.44 -0.87 -21.59
N GLY A 477 14.64 0.01 -22.58
CA GLY A 477 15.36 1.28 -22.42
C GLY A 477 14.74 2.16 -21.34
N ALA A 478 15.59 2.77 -20.49
CA ALA A 478 15.11 3.69 -19.45
C ALA A 478 14.57 5.02 -20.02
N GLY A 479 14.81 5.30 -21.31
CA GLY A 479 14.46 6.56 -21.94
C GLY A 479 13.27 6.53 -22.89
N ASP A 480 12.57 5.38 -23.02
CA ASP A 480 11.42 5.26 -23.91
C ASP A 480 10.31 6.22 -23.46
N HIS A 481 9.87 7.13 -24.37
CA HIS A 481 8.87 8.16 -24.09
C HIS A 481 9.21 9.09 -22.91
N LEU A 482 10.51 9.30 -22.63
CA LEU A 482 11.00 10.30 -21.69
C LEU A 482 11.73 11.41 -22.43
N GLU A 483 11.33 12.63 -22.18
CA GLU A 483 12.04 13.84 -22.60
C GLU A 483 13.07 14.24 -21.55
N PHE A 484 14.30 14.47 -21.97
CA PHE A 484 15.39 14.91 -21.10
C PHE A 484 15.75 16.36 -21.40
N GLY A 485 15.58 17.24 -20.42
CA GLY A 485 15.83 18.67 -20.53
C GLY A 485 17.03 19.12 -19.69
N ARG A 486 17.41 20.38 -19.90
CA ARG A 486 18.40 21.07 -19.08
C ARG A 486 17.82 22.39 -18.60
N ALA A 487 18.17 22.80 -17.37
CA ALA A 487 17.83 24.12 -16.85
C ALA A 487 18.26 25.20 -17.85
N SER A 488 17.40 26.15 -18.08
CA SER A 488 17.78 27.35 -18.85
C SER A 488 18.71 28.17 -17.98
N VAL A 489 20.01 28.13 -18.27
CA VAL A 489 20.98 29.03 -17.63
C VAL A 489 20.61 30.46 -18.08
N ARG A 490 19.95 31.26 -17.23
CA ARG A 490 19.97 32.70 -17.41
C ARG A 490 21.43 33.12 -17.33
N ARG A 491 22.04 33.48 -18.46
CA ARG A 491 23.28 34.25 -18.45
C ARG A 491 22.96 35.55 -17.71
N ASP A 492 23.61 35.74 -16.60
CA ASP A 492 23.60 36.99 -15.84
C ASP A 492 24.18 38.07 -16.78
N GLU A 493 23.33 38.90 -17.41
CA GLU A 493 23.71 40.03 -18.24
C GLU A 493 24.24 41.22 -17.43
N SER A 494 24.69 40.97 -16.20
CA SER A 494 25.24 42.01 -15.33
C SER A 494 26.74 42.29 -15.50
N LYS A 495 27.35 41.89 -16.64
CA LYS A 495 28.74 42.25 -16.99
C LYS A 495 28.87 42.83 -18.38
N VAL A 496 28.12 43.88 -18.73
CA VAL A 496 28.49 44.80 -19.79
C VAL A 496 27.93 46.18 -19.45
N VAL A 497 28.56 46.90 -18.55
CA VAL A 497 28.66 48.39 -18.59
C VAL A 497 29.89 48.74 -17.77
N SER A 498 31.05 48.79 -18.38
CA SER A 498 32.15 49.67 -18.04
C SER A 498 33.24 49.56 -19.11
N SER A 499 33.13 50.38 -20.07
CA SER A 499 34.27 50.96 -20.79
C SER A 499 33.91 52.33 -21.33
#